data_fe46efc6364d424158ce036112560f35
#
_entry.id   fe46efc6364d424158ce036112560f35
#
_cell.length_a   1.000
_cell.length_b   1.000
_cell.length_c   1.000
_cell.angle_alpha   90.00
_cell.angle_beta   90.00
_cell.angle_gamma   90.00
#
_symmetry.space_group_name_H-M   'P 1'
#
loop_
_entity.id
_entity.type
_entity.pdbx_description
1 polymer ?
#
loop_
_entity_poly.entity_id
_entity_poly.type
_entity_poly.pdbx_seq_one_letter_code
_entity_poly.pdbx_strand_id
1 'polypeptide(L)'
;SAHAIAMAEKLRGAFTAKGYTYLAPNRTNQIFVIVPDVHLAKIAEQFEYSYDQRIDATHSCVRFCTGWATKEENVDALIRCVEQL
;
A
#
# COMPACT_ATOMS: atom_id res chain seq x y z
N SER A 1 14.73 5.41 -7.99
CA SER A 1 15.96 5.10 -7.27
C SER A 1 15.88 3.70 -6.67
N ALA A 2 17.04 3.11 -6.41
CA ALA A 2 17.09 1.75 -5.82
C ALA A 2 16.39 1.73 -4.46
N HIS A 3 16.53 2.78 -3.68
CA HIS A 3 15.86 2.86 -2.37
C HIS A 3 14.33 2.88 -2.52
N ALA A 4 13.81 3.68 -3.45
CA ALA A 4 12.37 3.76 -3.68
C ALA A 4 11.82 2.41 -4.13
N ILE A 5 12.54 1.71 -5.00
CA ILE A 5 12.15 0.39 -5.50
C ILE A 5 12.15 -0.62 -4.35
N ALA A 6 13.19 -0.61 -3.51
CA ALA A 6 13.29 -1.53 -2.38
C ALA A 6 12.14 -1.31 -1.38
N MET A 7 11.76 -0.06 -1.12
CA MET A 7 10.66 0.24 -0.22
C MET A 7 9.32 -0.22 -0.79
N ALA A 8 9.11 -0.01 -2.09
CA ALA A 8 7.90 -0.49 -2.77
C ALA A 8 7.80 -2.01 -2.74
N GLU A 9 8.92 -2.71 -2.97
CA GLU A 9 8.97 -4.16 -2.93
C GLU A 9 8.62 -4.72 -1.55
N LYS A 10 9.14 -4.09 -0.50
CA LYS A 10 8.84 -4.45 0.88
C LYS A 10 7.34 -4.33 1.16
N LEU A 11 6.76 -3.21 0.78
CA LEU A 11 5.35 -2.94 1.03
C LEU A 11 4.46 -3.87 0.20
N ARG A 12 4.82 -4.11 -1.06
CA ARG A 12 4.09 -5.04 -1.93
C ARG A 12 4.09 -6.44 -1.34
N GLY A 13 5.24 -6.89 -0.82
CA GLY A 13 5.34 -8.20 -0.18
C GLY A 13 4.36 -8.34 0.98
N ALA A 14 4.21 -7.31 1.79
CA ALA A 14 3.29 -7.33 2.94
C ALA A 14 1.84 -7.42 2.48
N PHE A 15 1.44 -6.64 1.48
CA PHE A 15 0.08 -6.72 0.95
C PHE A 15 -0.19 -8.09 0.32
N THR A 16 0.76 -8.62 -0.44
CA THR A 16 0.61 -9.93 -1.07
C THR A 16 0.46 -11.03 -0.02
N ALA A 17 1.24 -10.97 1.05
CA ALA A 17 1.18 -11.96 2.12
C ALA A 17 -0.18 -11.95 2.83
N LYS A 18 -0.88 -10.81 2.85
CA LYS A 18 -2.21 -10.71 3.44
C LYS A 18 -3.31 -11.09 2.46
N GLY A 19 -2.97 -11.37 1.20
CA GLY A 19 -3.94 -11.79 0.21
C GLY A 19 -4.62 -10.66 -0.54
N TYR A 20 -4.12 -9.43 -0.44
CA TYR A 20 -4.68 -8.31 -1.21
C TYR A 20 -4.30 -8.46 -2.68
N THR A 21 -5.15 -7.93 -3.55
CA THR A 21 -4.94 -7.96 -5.00
C THR A 21 -4.62 -6.56 -5.52
N TYR A 22 -4.23 -6.51 -6.79
CA TYR A 22 -3.78 -5.27 -7.42
C TYR A 22 -4.60 -5.01 -8.67
N LEU A 23 -4.90 -3.72 -8.92
CA LEU A 23 -5.73 -3.34 -10.08
C LEU A 23 -4.97 -3.47 -11.39
N ALA A 24 -3.68 -3.13 -11.40
CA ALA A 24 -2.86 -3.09 -12.59
C ALA A 24 -1.44 -3.54 -12.26
N PRO A 25 -0.62 -3.85 -13.28
CA PRO A 25 0.79 -4.12 -13.02
C PRO A 25 1.40 -2.95 -12.26
N ASN A 26 2.04 -3.24 -11.13
CA ASN A 26 2.64 -2.22 -10.30
C ASN A 26 3.87 -1.64 -10.99
N ARG A 27 4.03 -0.34 -10.86
CA ARG A 27 5.26 0.33 -11.27
C ARG A 27 6.31 0.13 -10.20
N THR A 28 7.56 0.41 -10.52
CA THR A 28 8.68 0.11 -9.62
C THR A 28 8.56 0.77 -8.25
N ASN A 29 7.98 1.97 -8.19
CA ASN A 29 7.84 2.71 -6.93
C ASN A 29 6.39 3.08 -6.61
N GLN A 30 5.42 2.50 -7.32
CA GLN A 30 3.99 2.75 -7.08
C GLN A 30 3.26 1.42 -6.95
N ILE A 31 2.34 1.38 -5.99
CA ILE A 31 1.55 0.17 -5.71
C ILE A 31 0.08 0.55 -5.79
N PHE A 32 -0.65 -0.05 -6.73
CA PHE A 32 -2.10 0.13 -6.89
C PHE A 32 -2.79 -1.09 -6.30
N VAL A 33 -3.16 -1.00 -5.05
CA VAL A 33 -3.68 -2.15 -4.30
C VAL A 33 -5.18 -1.99 -4.03
N ILE A 34 -5.92 -3.09 -4.15
CA ILE A 34 -7.36 -3.14 -3.89
C ILE A 34 -7.55 -3.57 -2.43
N VAL A 35 -8.16 -2.70 -1.64
CA VAL A 35 -8.29 -2.90 -0.20
C VAL A 35 -9.76 -2.70 0.22
N PRO A 36 -10.29 -3.54 1.11
CA PRO A 36 -11.62 -3.29 1.67
C PRO A 36 -11.70 -1.95 2.37
N ASP A 37 -12.80 -1.23 2.21
CA ASP A 37 -12.96 0.10 2.80
C ASP A 37 -12.76 0.10 4.31
N VAL A 38 -13.18 -0.96 5.00
CA VAL A 38 -13.00 -1.07 6.46
C VAL A 38 -11.52 -1.13 6.84
N HIS A 39 -10.68 -1.74 6.01
CA HIS A 39 -9.23 -1.77 6.24
C HIS A 39 -8.60 -0.42 5.93
N LEU A 40 -9.09 0.27 4.90
CA LEU A 40 -8.61 1.61 4.55
C LEU A 40 -8.84 2.59 5.70
N ALA A 41 -9.98 2.50 6.38
CA ALA A 41 -10.25 3.36 7.52
C ALA A 41 -9.18 3.19 8.62
N LYS A 42 -8.72 1.97 8.85
CA LYS A 42 -7.66 1.70 9.83
C LYS A 42 -6.31 2.26 9.37
N ILE A 43 -5.99 2.08 8.11
CA ILE A 43 -4.74 2.61 7.54
C ILE A 43 -4.75 4.13 7.60
N ALA A 44 -5.88 4.76 7.29
CA ALA A 44 -6.01 6.22 7.26
C ALA A 44 -5.82 6.87 8.62
N GLU A 45 -5.97 6.12 9.72
CA GLU A 45 -5.74 6.65 11.06
C GLU A 45 -4.27 7.03 11.28
N GLN A 46 -3.35 6.41 10.56
CA GLN A 46 -1.92 6.59 10.79
C GLN A 46 -1.11 6.94 9.55
N PHE A 47 -1.64 6.68 8.35
CA PHE A 47 -0.89 6.82 7.12
C PHE A 47 -1.73 7.50 6.04
N GLU A 48 -1.05 8.14 5.09
CA GLU A 48 -1.70 8.73 3.93
C GLU A 48 -1.54 7.83 2.72
N TYR A 49 -2.56 7.85 1.86
CA TYR A 49 -2.52 7.19 0.57
C TYR A 49 -3.31 8.02 -0.43
N SER A 50 -3.09 7.77 -1.72
CA SER A 50 -3.87 8.43 -2.77
C SER A 50 -5.01 7.52 -3.18
N TYR A 51 -6.23 8.04 -3.16
CA TYR A 51 -7.39 7.31 -3.64
C TYR A 51 -7.33 7.24 -5.17
N ASP A 52 -7.46 6.04 -5.75
CA ASP A 52 -7.45 5.89 -7.20
C ASP A 52 -8.86 5.74 -7.75
N GLN A 53 -9.56 4.67 -7.37
CA GLN A 53 -10.93 4.46 -7.81
C GLN A 53 -11.64 3.43 -6.95
N ARG A 54 -12.97 3.48 -7.00
CA ARG A 54 -13.80 2.45 -6.35
C ARG A 54 -13.86 1.22 -7.24
N ILE A 55 -13.73 0.05 -6.64
CA ILE A 55 -13.76 -1.23 -7.36
C ILE A 55 -15.16 -1.83 -7.29
N ASP A 56 -15.74 -1.92 -6.08
CA ASP A 56 -17.09 -2.43 -5.86
C ASP A 56 -17.67 -1.79 -4.60
N ALA A 57 -18.78 -2.34 -4.11
CA ALA A 57 -19.49 -1.76 -2.96
C ALA A 57 -18.65 -1.72 -1.68
N THR A 58 -17.63 -2.58 -1.56
CA THR A 58 -16.85 -2.72 -0.33
C THR A 58 -15.35 -2.49 -0.51
N HIS A 59 -14.87 -2.38 -1.74
CA HIS A 59 -13.43 -2.28 -2.04
C HIS A 59 -13.11 -1.05 -2.85
N SER A 60 -11.95 -0.48 -2.57
CA SER A 60 -11.42 0.65 -3.33
C SER A 60 -9.97 0.36 -3.71
N CYS A 61 -9.54 0.91 -4.83
CA CYS A 61 -8.13 0.87 -5.23
C CYS A 61 -7.47 2.15 -4.74
N VAL A 62 -6.34 2.00 -4.06
CA VAL A 62 -5.56 3.13 -3.57
C VAL A 62 -4.12 2.97 -4.02
N ARG A 63 -3.42 4.10 -4.08
CA ARG A 63 -2.04 4.14 -4.54
C ARG A 63 -1.12 4.52 -3.39
N PHE A 64 -0.09 3.72 -3.18
CA PHE A 64 1.01 4.03 -2.30
C PHE A 64 2.24 4.31 -3.16
N CYS A 65 2.90 5.42 -2.91
CA CYS A 65 4.11 5.80 -3.65
C CYS A 65 5.29 5.86 -2.69
N THR A 66 6.43 5.35 -3.14
CA THR A 66 7.69 5.48 -2.41
C THR A 66 8.63 6.36 -3.22
N GLY A 67 9.62 6.93 -2.57
CA GLY A 67 10.59 7.81 -3.22
C GLY A 67 11.94 7.76 -2.53
N TRP A 68 12.87 8.55 -3.04
CA TRP A 68 14.23 8.59 -2.48
C TRP A 68 14.24 9.05 -1.01
N ALA A 69 13.24 9.84 -0.60
CA ALA A 69 13.14 10.36 0.75
C ALA A 69 12.29 9.48 1.67
N THR A 70 11.72 8.38 1.15
CA THR A 70 10.90 7.46 1.95
C THR A 70 11.77 6.78 3.00
N LYS A 71 11.33 6.83 4.26
CA LYS A 71 12.07 6.22 5.36
C LYS A 71 11.62 4.79 5.58
N GLU A 72 12.56 3.88 5.72
CA GLU A 72 12.26 2.46 5.93
C GLU A 72 11.45 2.25 7.20
N GLU A 73 11.72 3.01 8.26
CA GLU A 73 10.97 2.91 9.51
C GLU A 73 9.49 3.22 9.32
N ASN A 74 9.15 4.15 8.42
CA ASN A 74 7.76 4.47 8.10
C ASN A 74 7.11 3.36 7.30
N VAL A 75 7.84 2.76 6.37
CA VAL A 75 7.36 1.60 5.61
C VAL A 75 7.12 0.43 6.55
N ASP A 76 8.03 0.17 7.46
CA ASP A 76 7.89 -0.91 8.44
C ASP A 76 6.67 -0.70 9.34
N ALA A 77 6.39 0.54 9.74
CA ALA A 77 5.22 0.86 10.54
C ALA A 77 3.92 0.58 9.76
N LEU A 78 3.90 0.94 8.48
CA LEU A 78 2.75 0.66 7.62
C LEU A 78 2.58 -0.87 7.43
N ILE A 79 3.67 -1.59 7.24
CA ILE A 79 3.63 -3.04 7.11
C ILE A 79 3.05 -3.68 8.36
N ARG A 80 3.45 -3.23 9.55
CA ARG A 80 2.89 -3.74 10.81
C ARG A 80 1.39 -3.46 10.90
N CYS A 81 0.96 -2.29 10.43
CA CYS A 81 -0.46 -1.96 10.39
C CYS A 81 -1.21 -2.92 9.46
N VAL A 82 -0.67 -3.17 8.27
CA VAL A 82 -1.26 -4.08 7.30
C VAL A 82 -1.35 -5.50 7.86
N GLU A 83 -0.32 -5.96 8.53
CA GLU A 83 -0.28 -7.31 9.09
C GLU A 83 -1.35 -7.55 10.15
N GLN A 84 -1.85 -6.49 10.77
CA GLN A 84 -2.86 -6.59 11.82
C GLN A 84 -4.29 -6.38 11.31
N LEU A 85 -4.48 -6.20 10.05
CA LEU A 85 -5.81 -5.98 9.46
C LEU A 85 -6.65 -7.26 9.38
#